data_7e29d8cb26bf6a2365c3d75a29c0fbe7
#
_entry.id   7e29d8cb26bf6a2365c3d75a29c0fbe7
#
_cell.length_a   1.000
_cell.length_b   1.000
_cell.length_c   1.000
_cell.angle_alpha   90.00
_cell.angle_beta   90.00
_cell.angle_gamma   90.00
#
_symmetry.space_group_name_H-M   'P 1'
#
loop_
_entity.id
_entity.type
_entity.pdbx_description
1 polymer ?
#
loop_
_entity_poly.entity_id
_entity_poly.type
_entity_poly.pdbx_seq_one_letter_code
_entity_poly.pdbx_strand_id
1 'polypeptide(L)'
;TVDSLRKVGYEGDYIVMPNGCDLPKLDCTEEMKAMIRRKHGIPEGIPILLFVGRMMWYKNLRIILDACRLLKESGREYRMIIIGMGPEENAIKKYAAKLNIGDKVIFTGQILDRQELQIYYGTADMLVFPSTFDTNGLVVREAAASATPAIVVANSCASEGITDCETGFLCLESSRSVAKVIDRIADNKDLLHRVGQNARNNIYISWDESIATAYNRYQTVIDKFNSTFHNKYKY
;
A
#
# COMPACT_ATOMS: atom_id res chain seq x y z
N THR A 1 -10.74 -2.73 -14.96
CA THR A 1 -9.52 -2.40 -15.71
C THR A 1 -9.82 -2.26 -17.19
N VAL A 2 -8.92 -1.61 -17.95
CA VAL A 2 -9.04 -1.44 -19.42
C VAL A 2 -9.15 -2.79 -20.11
N ASP A 3 -8.33 -3.76 -19.72
CA ASP A 3 -8.36 -5.11 -20.30
C ASP A 3 -9.72 -5.79 -20.10
N SER A 4 -10.38 -5.55 -18.97
CA SER A 4 -11.72 -6.06 -18.72
C SER A 4 -12.76 -5.41 -19.63
N LEU A 5 -12.64 -4.11 -19.90
CA LEU A 5 -13.50 -3.39 -20.85
C LEU A 5 -13.29 -3.91 -22.28
N ARG A 6 -12.05 -4.12 -22.70
CA ARG A 6 -11.72 -4.68 -24.03
C ARG A 6 -12.27 -6.11 -24.21
N LYS A 7 -12.19 -6.94 -23.17
CA LYS A 7 -12.74 -8.31 -23.18
C LYS A 7 -14.26 -8.37 -23.36
N VAL A 8 -14.99 -7.34 -22.93
CA VAL A 8 -16.45 -7.24 -23.13
C VAL A 8 -16.83 -6.45 -24.39
N GLY A 9 -15.86 -6.18 -25.28
CA GLY A 9 -16.10 -5.57 -26.60
C GLY A 9 -16.15 -4.05 -26.60
N TYR A 10 -15.68 -3.38 -25.52
CA TYR A 10 -15.61 -1.91 -25.55
C TYR A 10 -14.39 -1.46 -26.37
N GLU A 11 -14.64 -0.72 -27.48
CA GLU A 11 -13.61 -0.22 -28.40
C GLU A 11 -13.40 1.30 -28.29
N GLY A 12 -14.22 1.99 -27.50
CA GLY A 12 -14.15 3.45 -27.33
C GLY A 12 -12.90 3.95 -26.60
N ASP A 13 -12.76 5.27 -26.58
CA ASP A 13 -11.72 5.96 -25.80
C ASP A 13 -11.94 5.75 -24.29
N TYR A 14 -10.87 5.65 -23.54
CA TYR A 14 -10.91 5.57 -22.08
C TYR A 14 -9.82 6.43 -21.45
N ILE A 15 -10.07 6.87 -20.23
CA ILE A 15 -9.11 7.59 -19.41
C ILE A 15 -9.08 6.94 -18.03
N VAL A 16 -7.89 6.53 -17.59
CA VAL A 16 -7.69 6.06 -16.21
C VAL A 16 -7.68 7.25 -15.28
N MET A 17 -8.55 7.21 -14.26
CA MET A 17 -8.64 8.22 -13.21
C MET A 17 -8.17 7.61 -11.90
N PRO A 18 -7.03 8.02 -11.35
CA PRO A 18 -6.57 7.51 -10.08
C PRO A 18 -7.48 8.01 -8.95
N ASN A 19 -7.77 7.15 -7.97
CA ASN A 19 -8.43 7.58 -6.75
C ASN A 19 -7.49 8.45 -5.91
N GLY A 20 -8.04 9.46 -5.26
CA GLY A 20 -7.33 10.24 -4.26
C GLY A 20 -7.16 9.46 -2.95
N CYS A 21 -6.27 9.96 -2.10
CA CYS A 21 -6.05 9.50 -0.74
C CYS A 21 -6.64 10.50 0.25
N ASP A 22 -7.31 10.00 1.30
CA ASP A 22 -7.90 10.84 2.35
C ASP A 22 -6.87 11.32 3.38
N LEU A 23 -5.71 10.66 3.48
CA LEU A 23 -4.67 11.06 4.41
C LEU A 23 -3.83 12.18 3.79
N PRO A 24 -3.62 13.31 4.48
CA PRO A 24 -2.71 14.36 4.02
C PRO A 24 -1.26 13.87 4.10
N LYS A 25 -0.33 14.58 3.46
CA LYS A 25 1.10 14.33 3.67
C LYS A 25 1.47 14.61 5.12
N LEU A 26 2.15 13.67 5.78
CA LEU A 26 2.63 13.77 7.15
C LEU A 26 4.13 13.51 7.23
N ASP A 27 4.85 14.42 7.88
CA ASP A 27 6.21 14.16 8.35
C ASP A 27 6.14 13.61 9.78
N CYS A 28 6.31 12.30 9.90
CA CYS A 28 6.26 11.62 11.20
C CYS A 28 7.50 11.97 12.00
N THR A 29 7.31 12.64 13.14
CA THR A 29 8.44 13.01 14.02
C THR A 29 8.98 11.80 14.80
N GLU A 30 10.19 11.91 15.31
CA GLU A 30 10.80 10.83 16.12
C GLU A 30 9.99 10.56 17.40
N GLU A 31 9.33 11.60 17.99
CA GLU A 31 8.43 11.42 19.13
C GLU A 31 7.21 10.57 18.78
N MET A 32 6.61 10.80 17.60
CA MET A 32 5.47 10.00 17.11
C MET A 32 5.89 8.54 16.89
N LYS A 33 7.05 8.31 16.28
CA LYS A 33 7.61 6.96 16.09
C LYS A 33 7.89 6.27 17.41
N ALA A 34 8.53 6.98 18.34
CA ALA A 34 8.83 6.47 19.68
C ALA A 34 7.55 6.14 20.47
N MET A 35 6.45 6.88 20.26
CA MET A 35 5.15 6.59 20.88
C MET A 35 4.62 5.21 20.43
N ILE A 36 4.62 4.93 19.14
CA ILE A 36 4.17 3.62 18.61
C ILE A 36 5.11 2.50 19.07
N ARG A 37 6.43 2.72 19.04
CA ARG A 37 7.41 1.74 19.53
C ARG A 37 7.17 1.41 21.00
N ARG A 38 6.99 2.41 21.87
CA ARG A 38 6.68 2.22 23.31
C ARG A 38 5.35 1.50 23.50
N LYS A 39 4.29 1.90 22.77
CA LYS A 39 2.97 1.28 22.86
C LYS A 39 3.01 -0.24 22.63
N HIS A 40 3.90 -0.70 21.77
CA HIS A 40 4.01 -2.11 21.38
C HIS A 40 5.27 -2.81 21.90
N GLY A 41 6.07 -2.16 22.74
CA GLY A 41 7.32 -2.74 23.27
C GLY A 41 8.33 -3.09 22.18
N ILE A 42 8.42 -2.29 21.11
CA ILE A 42 9.33 -2.52 19.99
C ILE A 42 10.66 -1.81 20.27
N PRO A 43 11.79 -2.55 20.42
CA PRO A 43 13.09 -1.93 20.65
C PRO A 43 13.53 -1.02 19.50
N GLU A 44 14.39 -0.06 19.82
CA GLU A 44 15.06 0.77 18.81
C GLU A 44 15.84 -0.10 17.82
N GLY A 45 15.92 0.35 16.58
CA GLY A 45 16.64 -0.34 15.51
C GLY A 45 15.96 -1.56 14.91
N ILE A 46 14.91 -2.13 15.56
CA ILE A 46 14.16 -3.25 14.99
C ILE A 46 13.27 -2.74 13.85
N PRO A 47 13.38 -3.30 12.63
CA PRO A 47 12.51 -2.94 11.51
C PRO A 47 11.03 -3.22 11.80
N ILE A 48 10.17 -2.26 11.45
CA ILE A 48 8.71 -2.38 11.54
C ILE A 48 8.12 -2.59 10.17
N LEU A 49 7.51 -3.74 9.97
CA LEU A 49 6.71 -4.10 8.82
C LEU A 49 5.24 -3.78 9.13
N LEU A 50 4.51 -3.24 8.19
CA LEU A 50 3.11 -2.87 8.36
C LEU A 50 2.22 -3.55 7.32
N PHE A 51 1.09 -4.05 7.74
CA PHE A 51 -0.04 -4.38 6.87
C PHE A 51 -1.27 -3.62 7.35
N VAL A 52 -2.00 -3.02 6.42
CA VAL A 52 -3.29 -2.35 6.70
C VAL A 52 -4.33 -2.91 5.75
N GLY A 53 -5.45 -3.40 6.28
CA GLY A 53 -6.53 -3.92 5.45
C GLY A 53 -7.46 -4.87 6.17
N ARG A 54 -8.49 -5.31 5.46
CA ARG A 54 -9.42 -6.31 5.99
C ARG A 54 -8.70 -7.63 6.25
N MET A 55 -8.94 -8.24 7.41
CA MET A 55 -8.37 -9.53 7.78
C MET A 55 -9.11 -10.67 7.07
N MET A 56 -8.69 -10.92 5.84
CA MET A 56 -9.21 -11.96 4.94
C MET A 56 -8.06 -12.62 4.17
N TRP A 57 -8.15 -13.93 3.95
CA TRP A 57 -7.10 -14.71 3.29
C TRP A 57 -6.80 -14.25 1.86
N TYR A 58 -7.80 -13.75 1.14
CA TYR A 58 -7.60 -13.25 -0.22
C TYR A 58 -6.73 -11.97 -0.30
N LYS A 59 -6.45 -11.32 0.85
CA LYS A 59 -5.45 -10.24 0.94
C LYS A 59 -4.02 -10.76 1.07
N ASN A 60 -3.83 -12.05 0.85
CA ASN A 60 -2.53 -12.73 0.93
C ASN A 60 -1.84 -12.63 2.31
N LEU A 61 -2.64 -12.54 3.39
CA LEU A 61 -2.12 -12.58 4.77
C LEU A 61 -1.37 -13.89 5.06
N ARG A 62 -1.73 -15.01 4.39
CA ARG A 62 -0.94 -16.25 4.46
C ARG A 62 0.49 -16.04 3.96
N ILE A 63 0.65 -15.37 2.82
CA ILE A 63 1.97 -15.05 2.24
C ILE A 63 2.80 -14.20 3.20
N ILE A 64 2.17 -13.19 3.84
CA ILE A 64 2.83 -12.33 4.83
C ILE A 64 3.31 -13.15 6.03
N LEU A 65 2.44 -13.96 6.64
CA LEU A 65 2.77 -14.74 7.83
C LEU A 65 3.83 -15.81 7.54
N ASP A 66 3.75 -16.47 6.38
CA ASP A 66 4.78 -17.41 5.95
C ASP A 66 6.13 -16.70 5.66
N ALA A 67 6.11 -15.49 5.12
CA ALA A 67 7.32 -14.68 4.95
C ALA A 67 7.92 -14.28 6.31
N CYS A 68 7.10 -13.89 7.28
CA CYS A 68 7.50 -13.63 8.66
C CYS A 68 8.18 -14.86 9.29
N ARG A 69 7.63 -16.08 9.08
CA ARG A 69 8.27 -17.31 9.53
C ARG A 69 9.65 -17.50 8.91
N LEU A 70 9.77 -17.33 7.59
CA LEU A 70 11.06 -17.45 6.90
C LEU A 70 12.10 -16.44 7.41
N LEU A 71 11.71 -15.22 7.68
CA LEU A 71 12.58 -14.19 8.28
C LEU A 71 13.04 -14.60 9.69
N LYS A 72 12.12 -15.11 10.52
CA LYS A 72 12.47 -15.61 11.87
C LYS A 72 13.44 -16.79 11.79
N GLU A 73 13.22 -17.73 10.88
CA GLU A 73 14.08 -18.91 10.66
C GLU A 73 15.49 -18.53 10.18
N SER A 74 15.61 -17.43 9.42
CA SER A 74 16.91 -16.89 9.00
C SER A 74 17.62 -16.05 10.09
N GLY A 75 17.00 -15.88 11.26
CA GLY A 75 17.55 -15.06 12.36
C GLY A 75 17.32 -13.55 12.19
N ARG A 76 16.49 -13.13 11.22
CA ARG A 76 16.17 -11.72 11.02
C ARG A 76 15.26 -11.19 12.12
N GLU A 77 15.69 -10.09 12.77
CA GLU A 77 14.84 -9.34 13.69
C GLU A 77 13.89 -8.41 12.93
N TYR A 78 12.64 -8.39 13.34
CA TYR A 78 11.58 -7.52 12.81
C TYR A 78 10.39 -7.47 13.79
N ARG A 79 9.48 -6.54 13.57
CA ARG A 79 8.11 -6.58 14.10
C ARG A 79 7.12 -6.36 12.96
N MET A 80 6.13 -7.21 12.86
CA MET A 80 5.03 -7.10 11.89
C MET A 80 3.79 -6.58 12.62
N ILE A 81 3.32 -5.39 12.25
CA ILE A 81 2.07 -4.81 12.74
C ILE A 81 0.99 -5.05 11.69
N ILE A 82 -0.12 -5.67 12.10
CA ILE A 82 -1.27 -5.94 11.27
C ILE A 82 -2.45 -5.12 11.79
N ILE A 83 -2.88 -4.13 11.00
CA ILE A 83 -4.00 -3.23 11.32
C ILE A 83 -5.21 -3.62 10.49
N GLY A 84 -6.33 -3.81 11.17
CA GLY A 84 -7.62 -4.10 10.57
C GLY A 84 -8.38 -5.17 11.30
N MET A 85 -9.57 -5.43 10.81
CA MET A 85 -10.46 -6.50 11.30
C MET A 85 -11.09 -7.23 10.12
N GLY A 86 -11.67 -8.39 10.37
CA GLY A 86 -12.38 -9.14 9.35
C GLY A 86 -12.87 -10.49 9.85
N PRO A 87 -13.74 -11.16 9.11
CA PRO A 87 -14.35 -12.42 9.52
C PRO A 87 -13.34 -13.56 9.75
N GLU A 88 -12.14 -13.46 9.14
CA GLU A 88 -11.11 -14.49 9.24
C GLU A 88 -10.00 -14.16 10.27
N GLU A 89 -10.16 -13.08 11.05
CA GLU A 89 -9.18 -12.62 12.04
C GLU A 89 -8.72 -13.72 12.98
N ASN A 90 -9.67 -14.47 13.58
CA ASN A 90 -9.34 -15.55 14.50
C ASN A 90 -8.54 -16.67 13.83
N ALA A 91 -8.87 -17.02 12.58
CA ALA A 91 -8.15 -18.02 11.83
C ALA A 91 -6.71 -17.57 11.48
N ILE A 92 -6.55 -16.28 11.14
CA ILE A 92 -5.25 -15.65 10.84
C ILE A 92 -4.37 -15.62 12.09
N LYS A 93 -4.92 -15.21 13.26
CA LYS A 93 -4.20 -15.23 14.54
C LYS A 93 -3.76 -16.64 14.95
N LYS A 94 -4.65 -17.63 14.81
CA LYS A 94 -4.31 -19.05 15.05
C LYS A 94 -3.21 -19.54 14.12
N TYR A 95 -3.22 -19.11 12.87
CA TYR A 95 -2.18 -19.46 11.91
C TYR A 95 -0.83 -18.86 12.29
N ALA A 96 -0.77 -17.61 12.70
CA ALA A 96 0.46 -16.97 13.20
C ALA A 96 1.02 -17.72 14.43
N ALA A 97 0.15 -18.13 15.36
CA ALA A 97 0.55 -18.94 16.52
C ALA A 97 1.10 -20.30 16.09
N LYS A 98 0.45 -20.99 15.13
CA LYS A 98 0.93 -22.28 14.58
C LYS A 98 2.32 -22.15 13.92
N LEU A 99 2.62 -21.02 13.30
CA LEU A 99 3.92 -20.71 12.70
C LEU A 99 4.98 -20.33 13.76
N ASN A 100 4.61 -20.28 15.04
CA ASN A 100 5.49 -19.87 16.14
C ASN A 100 6.12 -18.46 15.92
N ILE A 101 5.33 -17.51 15.39
CA ILE A 101 5.74 -16.11 15.17
C ILE A 101 4.91 -15.11 15.99
N GLY A 102 4.14 -15.59 16.97
CA GLY A 102 3.27 -14.74 17.78
C GLY A 102 4.01 -13.63 18.54
N ASP A 103 5.28 -13.85 18.88
CA ASP A 103 6.19 -12.87 19.50
C ASP A 103 6.65 -11.75 18.53
N LYS A 104 6.52 -11.94 17.23
CA LYS A 104 6.95 -11.03 16.17
C LYS A 104 5.79 -10.30 15.50
N VAL A 105 4.54 -10.78 15.67
CA VAL A 105 3.35 -10.25 14.98
C VAL A 105 2.41 -9.59 15.98
N ILE A 106 2.08 -8.34 15.73
CA ILE A 106 1.20 -7.52 16.56
C ILE A 106 -0.10 -7.29 15.79
N PHE A 107 -1.23 -7.71 16.35
CA PHE A 107 -2.55 -7.46 15.83
C PHE A 107 -3.21 -6.33 16.62
N THR A 108 -3.42 -5.17 16.01
CA THR A 108 -3.97 -4.00 16.70
C THR A 108 -5.50 -3.95 16.69
N GLY A 109 -6.15 -4.75 15.82
CA GLY A 109 -7.54 -4.51 15.45
C GLY A 109 -7.67 -3.32 14.50
N GLN A 110 -8.89 -2.81 14.34
CA GLN A 110 -9.15 -1.64 13.51
C GLN A 110 -8.77 -0.36 14.24
N ILE A 111 -8.09 0.54 13.56
CA ILE A 111 -7.79 1.90 14.03
C ILE A 111 -8.71 2.85 13.26
N LEU A 112 -9.61 3.54 13.99
CA LEU A 112 -10.58 4.47 13.40
C LEU A 112 -10.04 5.89 13.34
N ASP A 113 -9.16 6.26 14.27
CA ASP A 113 -8.51 7.55 14.27
C ASP A 113 -7.51 7.63 13.10
N ARG A 114 -7.80 8.53 12.18
CA ARG A 114 -7.02 8.72 10.95
C ARG A 114 -5.61 9.26 11.24
N GLN A 115 -5.46 10.11 12.24
CA GLN A 115 -4.14 10.61 12.65
C GLN A 115 -3.30 9.50 13.28
N GLU A 116 -3.90 8.70 14.17
CA GLU A 116 -3.23 7.55 14.76
C GLU A 116 -2.80 6.56 13.66
N LEU A 117 -3.70 6.21 12.72
CA LEU A 117 -3.38 5.34 11.60
C LEU A 117 -2.20 5.88 10.77
N GLN A 118 -2.19 7.18 10.53
CA GLN A 118 -1.14 7.84 9.77
C GLN A 118 0.22 7.79 10.49
N ILE A 119 0.22 7.89 11.83
CA ILE A 119 1.44 7.73 12.63
C ILE A 119 1.96 6.28 12.51
N TYR A 120 1.09 5.27 12.46
CA TYR A 120 1.53 3.89 12.18
C TYR A 120 2.19 3.76 10.81
N TYR A 121 1.62 4.36 9.76
CA TYR A 121 2.28 4.39 8.45
C TYR A 121 3.66 5.03 8.55
N GLY A 122 3.78 6.23 9.11
CA GLY A 122 5.05 6.95 9.20
C GLY A 122 6.07 6.36 10.18
N THR A 123 5.64 5.45 11.08
CA THR A 123 6.53 4.71 11.98
C THR A 123 7.08 3.44 11.34
N ALA A 124 6.35 2.86 10.39
CA ALA A 124 6.75 1.65 9.70
C ALA A 124 7.92 1.93 8.74
N ASP A 125 8.87 1.01 8.67
CA ASP A 125 9.96 1.06 7.69
C ASP A 125 9.46 0.69 6.29
N MET A 126 8.39 -0.14 6.19
CA MET A 126 7.77 -0.52 4.94
C MET A 126 6.35 -1.05 5.13
N LEU A 127 5.47 -0.77 4.17
CA LEU A 127 4.19 -1.44 4.01
C LEU A 127 4.39 -2.76 3.25
N VAL A 128 3.87 -3.87 3.77
CA VAL A 128 3.89 -5.19 3.11
C VAL A 128 2.48 -5.51 2.65
N PHE A 129 2.20 -5.32 1.36
CA PHE A 129 0.86 -5.45 0.79
C PHE A 129 0.85 -6.33 -0.47
N PRO A 130 1.04 -7.65 -0.33
CA PRO A 130 1.10 -8.58 -1.45
C PRO A 130 -0.29 -8.99 -1.97
N SER A 131 -1.31 -8.12 -1.81
CA SER A 131 -2.66 -8.37 -2.30
C SER A 131 -2.70 -8.31 -3.83
N THR A 132 -3.24 -9.37 -4.46
CA THR A 132 -3.50 -9.42 -5.90
C THR A 132 -4.98 -9.20 -6.23
N PHE A 133 -5.83 -9.29 -5.21
CA PHE A 133 -7.26 -9.06 -5.32
C PHE A 133 -7.63 -7.71 -4.68
N ASP A 134 -7.27 -6.65 -5.37
CA ASP A 134 -7.60 -5.28 -4.96
C ASP A 134 -8.02 -4.44 -6.17
N THR A 135 -8.86 -3.44 -5.96
CA THR A 135 -9.31 -2.55 -7.03
C THR A 135 -8.34 -1.41 -7.31
N ASN A 136 -7.66 -0.91 -6.27
CA ASN A 136 -6.82 0.28 -6.40
C ASN A 136 -5.63 0.33 -5.42
N GLY A 137 -5.62 -0.50 -4.38
CA GLY A 137 -4.54 -0.48 -3.38
C GLY A 137 -4.40 0.87 -2.65
N LEU A 138 -5.51 1.49 -2.21
CA LEU A 138 -5.48 2.80 -1.53
C LEU A 138 -4.47 2.86 -0.38
N VAL A 139 -4.27 1.76 0.34
CA VAL A 139 -3.29 1.66 1.44
C VAL A 139 -1.85 1.94 0.98
N VAL A 140 -1.53 1.70 -0.31
CA VAL A 140 -0.22 2.05 -0.89
C VAL A 140 -0.07 3.57 -1.01
N ARG A 141 -1.14 4.28 -1.39
CA ARG A 141 -1.17 5.75 -1.43
C ARG A 141 -1.17 6.35 -0.04
N GLU A 142 -1.86 5.72 0.92
CA GLU A 142 -1.86 6.11 2.34
C GLU A 142 -0.45 5.97 2.94
N ALA A 143 0.27 4.89 2.66
CA ALA A 143 1.67 4.72 3.06
C ALA A 143 2.57 5.79 2.41
N ALA A 144 2.37 6.05 1.11
CA ALA A 144 3.10 7.09 0.39
C ALA A 144 2.89 8.50 0.98
N ALA A 145 1.68 8.83 1.49
CA ALA A 145 1.43 10.10 2.19
C ALA A 145 2.36 10.32 3.39
N SER A 146 2.80 9.24 4.05
CA SER A 146 3.73 9.24 5.18
C SER A 146 5.18 8.90 4.77
N ALA A 147 5.52 8.94 3.48
CA ALA A 147 6.81 8.57 2.93
C ALA A 147 7.25 7.14 3.29
N THR A 148 6.31 6.22 3.44
CA THR A 148 6.56 4.81 3.75
C THR A 148 6.52 4.00 2.46
N PRO A 149 7.61 3.36 2.04
CA PRO A 149 7.64 2.57 0.82
C PRO A 149 6.81 1.30 0.97
N ALA A 150 6.18 0.85 -0.13
CA ALA A 150 5.39 -0.37 -0.15
C ALA A 150 6.09 -1.50 -0.88
N ILE A 151 5.94 -2.73 -0.38
CA ILE A 151 6.24 -3.98 -1.07
C ILE A 151 4.93 -4.52 -1.63
N VAL A 152 4.81 -4.65 -2.95
CA VAL A 152 3.60 -5.10 -3.64
C VAL A 152 3.93 -6.19 -4.67
N VAL A 153 2.94 -7.00 -5.04
CA VAL A 153 3.11 -8.01 -6.10
C VAL A 153 3.18 -7.31 -7.46
N ALA A 154 4.18 -7.65 -8.25
CA ALA A 154 4.35 -7.14 -9.60
C ALA A 154 3.10 -7.45 -10.46
N ASN A 155 2.69 -6.50 -11.30
CA ASN A 155 1.52 -6.59 -12.18
C ASN A 155 0.17 -6.73 -11.44
N SER A 156 0.11 -6.47 -10.14
CA SER A 156 -1.16 -6.33 -9.41
C SER A 156 -1.74 -4.92 -9.56
N CYS A 157 -3.03 -4.73 -9.25
CA CYS A 157 -3.62 -3.38 -9.21
C CYS A 157 -2.93 -2.48 -8.17
N ALA A 158 -2.39 -3.06 -7.09
CA ALA A 158 -1.66 -2.32 -6.06
C ALA A 158 -0.28 -1.83 -6.54
N SER A 159 0.28 -2.41 -7.61
CA SER A 159 1.57 -2.02 -8.17
C SER A 159 1.48 -0.91 -9.23
N GLU A 160 0.28 -0.36 -9.48
CA GLU A 160 0.11 0.72 -10.44
C GLU A 160 0.94 1.95 -10.06
N GLY A 161 1.81 2.38 -10.97
CA GLY A 161 2.74 3.49 -10.77
C GLY A 161 3.98 3.14 -9.94
N ILE A 162 4.12 1.90 -9.44
CA ILE A 162 5.30 1.47 -8.70
C ILE A 162 6.40 1.03 -9.67
N THR A 163 7.56 1.67 -9.56
CA THR A 163 8.82 1.27 -10.17
C THR A 163 9.72 0.67 -9.10
N ASP A 164 10.25 -0.55 -9.33
CA ASP A 164 11.06 -1.28 -8.34
C ASP A 164 12.29 -0.49 -7.91
N CYS A 165 12.52 -0.40 -6.62
CA CYS A 165 13.61 0.33 -5.98
C CYS A 165 13.60 1.86 -6.21
N GLU A 166 12.57 2.41 -6.86
CA GLU A 166 12.40 3.86 -7.10
C GLU A 166 11.22 4.43 -6.31
N THR A 167 10.00 3.89 -6.50
CA THR A 167 8.77 4.38 -5.85
C THR A 167 8.10 3.32 -4.97
N GLY A 168 8.73 2.16 -4.83
CA GLY A 168 8.31 1.02 -4.03
C GLY A 168 9.17 -0.18 -4.35
N PHE A 169 8.74 -1.35 -3.89
CA PHE A 169 9.43 -2.61 -4.11
C PHE A 169 8.48 -3.65 -4.69
N LEU A 170 8.94 -4.36 -5.71
CA LEU A 170 8.16 -5.39 -6.37
C LEU A 170 8.57 -6.78 -5.89
N CYS A 171 7.58 -7.64 -5.65
CA CYS A 171 7.78 -9.06 -5.34
C CYS A 171 6.90 -9.94 -6.23
N LEU A 172 7.18 -11.24 -6.22
CA LEU A 172 6.28 -12.24 -6.76
C LEU A 172 5.24 -12.62 -5.70
N GLU A 173 4.11 -13.19 -6.10
CA GLU A 173 3.05 -13.67 -5.20
C GLU A 173 3.48 -14.95 -4.46
N SER A 174 4.51 -14.82 -3.63
CA SER A 174 5.03 -15.91 -2.81
C SER A 174 5.72 -15.40 -1.54
N SER A 175 5.58 -16.14 -0.45
CA SER A 175 6.20 -15.83 0.84
C SER A 175 7.72 -15.74 0.75
N ARG A 176 8.36 -16.61 -0.06
CA ARG A 176 9.81 -16.57 -0.28
C ARG A 176 10.24 -15.29 -0.97
N SER A 177 9.49 -14.81 -1.96
CA SER A 177 9.80 -13.55 -2.64
C SER A 177 9.62 -12.35 -1.71
N VAL A 178 8.53 -12.29 -0.95
CA VAL A 178 8.30 -11.24 0.05
C VAL A 178 9.41 -11.22 1.10
N ALA A 179 9.75 -12.37 1.69
CA ALA A 179 10.83 -12.46 2.67
C ALA A 179 12.19 -12.01 2.10
N LYS A 180 12.50 -12.42 0.86
CA LYS A 180 13.76 -12.02 0.18
C LYS A 180 13.83 -10.50 -0.04
N VAL A 181 12.72 -9.86 -0.45
CA VAL A 181 12.69 -8.40 -0.61
C VAL A 181 12.91 -7.73 0.74
N ILE A 182 12.17 -8.12 1.79
CA ILE A 182 12.32 -7.56 3.13
C ILE A 182 13.77 -7.71 3.63
N ASP A 183 14.35 -8.91 3.53
CA ASP A 183 15.71 -9.19 3.99
C ASP A 183 16.76 -8.31 3.31
N ARG A 184 16.59 -8.08 2.00
CA ARG A 184 17.48 -7.22 1.19
C ARG A 184 17.47 -5.75 1.61
N ILE A 185 16.30 -5.22 2.03
CA ILE A 185 16.13 -3.77 2.19
C ILE A 185 16.02 -3.30 3.64
N ALA A 186 15.71 -4.20 4.60
CA ALA A 186 15.35 -3.81 5.96
C ALA A 186 16.45 -3.01 6.71
N ASP A 187 17.71 -3.26 6.42
CA ASP A 187 18.83 -2.57 7.05
C ASP A 187 19.32 -1.34 6.26
N ASN A 188 18.80 -1.12 5.06
CA ASN A 188 19.21 0.00 4.20
C ASN A 188 18.27 1.20 4.39
N LYS A 189 18.49 1.95 5.49
CA LYS A 189 17.66 3.09 5.85
C LYS A 189 17.66 4.19 4.80
N ASP A 190 18.78 4.44 4.14
CA ASP A 190 18.90 5.45 3.09
C ASP A 190 18.06 5.07 1.86
N LEU A 191 18.07 3.79 1.48
CA LEU A 191 17.23 3.29 0.39
C LEU A 191 15.75 3.40 0.75
N LEU A 192 15.35 2.96 1.94
CA LEU A 192 13.96 3.03 2.41
C LEU A 192 13.46 4.47 2.43
N HIS A 193 14.25 5.39 2.99
CA HIS A 193 13.93 6.81 3.02
C HIS A 193 13.79 7.39 1.61
N ARG A 194 14.77 7.16 0.72
CA ARG A 194 14.73 7.66 -0.66
C ARG A 194 13.51 7.14 -1.42
N VAL A 195 13.25 5.83 -1.36
CA VAL A 195 12.10 5.21 -2.05
C VAL A 195 10.78 5.70 -1.45
N GLY A 196 10.70 5.88 -0.14
CA GLY A 196 9.54 6.44 0.54
C GLY A 196 9.25 7.90 0.11
N GLN A 197 10.27 8.75 0.00
CA GLN A 197 10.11 10.12 -0.49
C GLN A 197 9.68 10.15 -1.97
N ASN A 198 10.26 9.27 -2.79
CA ASN A 198 9.84 9.13 -4.17
C ASN A 198 8.39 8.65 -4.29
N ALA A 199 7.96 7.69 -3.44
CA ALA A 199 6.56 7.27 -3.38
C ALA A 199 5.64 8.44 -3.02
N ARG A 200 6.01 9.24 -2.02
CA ARG A 200 5.27 10.43 -1.60
C ARG A 200 5.12 11.47 -2.72
N ASN A 201 6.10 11.58 -3.59
CA ASN A 201 6.08 12.56 -4.68
C ASN A 201 5.37 12.04 -5.93
N ASN A 202 5.35 10.74 -6.18
CA ASN A 202 4.90 10.18 -7.45
C ASN A 202 3.68 9.25 -7.34
N ILE A 203 3.45 8.64 -6.15
CA ILE A 203 2.34 7.68 -5.94
C ILE A 203 1.18 8.35 -5.19
N TYR A 204 1.49 9.23 -4.23
CA TYR A 204 0.47 9.95 -3.49
C TYR A 204 -0.25 10.94 -4.40
N ILE A 205 -1.58 10.93 -4.32
CA ILE A 205 -2.47 11.91 -4.94
C ILE A 205 -3.56 12.22 -3.92
N SER A 206 -3.81 13.50 -3.63
CA SER A 206 -4.94 13.92 -2.80
C SER A 206 -6.27 13.78 -3.55
N TRP A 207 -7.38 13.77 -2.83
CA TRP A 207 -8.70 13.83 -3.47
C TRP A 207 -8.90 15.14 -4.25
N ASP A 208 -8.37 16.26 -3.75
CA ASP A 208 -8.48 17.55 -4.45
C ASP A 208 -7.78 17.50 -5.82
N GLU A 209 -6.56 16.92 -5.87
CA GLU A 209 -5.83 16.75 -7.14
C GLU A 209 -6.54 15.77 -8.09
N SER A 210 -7.09 14.67 -7.53
CA SER A 210 -7.84 13.69 -8.31
C SER A 210 -9.11 14.30 -8.90
N ILE A 211 -9.88 15.06 -8.10
CA ILE A 211 -11.11 15.75 -8.54
C ILE A 211 -10.79 16.83 -9.55
N ALA A 212 -9.75 17.64 -9.33
CA ALA A 212 -9.34 18.68 -10.29
C ALA A 212 -8.95 18.05 -11.65
N THR A 213 -8.23 16.92 -11.61
CA THR A 213 -7.89 16.17 -12.82
C THR A 213 -9.15 15.65 -13.53
N ALA A 214 -10.11 15.12 -12.78
CA ALA A 214 -11.39 14.66 -13.32
C ALA A 214 -12.16 15.79 -14.00
N TYR A 215 -12.30 16.93 -13.30
CA TYR A 215 -13.00 18.10 -13.81
C TYR A 215 -12.41 18.57 -15.14
N ASN A 216 -11.10 18.74 -15.22
CA ASN A 216 -10.43 19.18 -16.45
C ASN A 216 -10.63 18.18 -17.60
N ARG A 217 -10.66 16.89 -17.32
CA ARG A 217 -10.92 15.85 -18.33
C ARG A 217 -12.37 15.87 -18.82
N TYR A 218 -13.34 16.05 -17.92
CA TYR A 218 -14.74 16.23 -18.33
C TYR A 218 -14.90 17.48 -19.21
N GLN A 219 -14.27 18.58 -18.87
CA GLN A 219 -14.32 19.80 -19.70
C GLN A 219 -13.78 19.52 -21.10
N THR A 220 -12.65 18.84 -21.22
CA THR A 220 -12.06 18.44 -22.51
C THR A 220 -13.03 17.61 -23.35
N VAL A 221 -13.75 16.66 -22.74
CA VAL A 221 -14.74 15.82 -23.43
C VAL A 221 -15.92 16.65 -23.90
N ILE A 222 -16.42 17.57 -23.08
CA ILE A 222 -17.52 18.48 -23.40
C ILE A 222 -17.12 19.40 -24.57
N ASP A 223 -15.94 19.98 -24.55
CA ASP A 223 -15.45 20.87 -25.60
C ASP A 223 -15.28 20.13 -26.93
N LYS A 224 -14.74 18.91 -26.90
CA LYS A 224 -14.62 18.03 -28.08
C LYS A 224 -16.01 17.69 -28.64
N PHE A 225 -16.97 17.37 -27.80
CA PHE A 225 -18.34 17.06 -28.20
C PHE A 225 -18.99 18.29 -28.86
N ASN A 226 -18.94 19.46 -28.20
CA ASN A 226 -19.52 20.69 -28.72
C ASN A 226 -18.90 21.11 -30.06
N SER A 227 -17.57 21.02 -30.20
CA SER A 227 -16.89 21.34 -31.47
C SER A 227 -17.31 20.40 -32.61
N THR A 228 -17.50 19.13 -32.33
CA THR A 228 -17.92 18.13 -33.30
C THR A 228 -19.37 18.34 -33.73
N PHE A 229 -20.28 18.69 -32.80
CA PHE A 229 -21.69 18.96 -33.10
C PHE A 229 -21.89 20.30 -33.82
N HIS A 230 -21.20 21.38 -33.38
CA HIS A 230 -21.29 22.68 -34.10
C HIS A 230 -20.82 22.62 -35.55
N ASN A 231 -19.85 21.75 -35.87
CA ASN A 231 -19.43 21.54 -37.27
C ASN A 231 -20.39 20.70 -38.10
N LYS A 232 -21.26 19.88 -37.48
CA LYS A 232 -22.21 19.04 -38.16
C LYS A 232 -23.53 19.74 -38.54
N TYR A 233 -23.83 20.85 -37.87
CA TYR A 233 -25.12 21.58 -38.01
C TYR A 233 -24.95 23.05 -38.40
N LYS A 234 -23.77 23.45 -38.91
CA LYS A 234 -23.64 24.72 -39.65
C LYS A 234 -24.17 24.51 -41.06
N TYR A 235 -25.45 24.86 -41.24
CA TYR A 235 -26.03 25.15 -42.53
C TYR A 235 -25.86 26.60 -42.87
#